data_1441ed8be208c63b7b0e08231e7248c3
#
_entry.id   1441ed8be208c63b7b0e08231e7248c3
#
_cell.length_a   1.000
_cell.length_b   1.000
_cell.length_c   1.000
_cell.angle_alpha   90.00
_cell.angle_beta   90.00
_cell.angle_gamma   90.00
#
_symmetry.space_group_name_H-M   'P 1'
#
loop_
_entity.id
_entity.type
_entity.pdbx_description
1 polymer ?
#
loop_
_entity_poly.entity_id
_entity_poly.type
_entity_poly.pdbx_seq_one_letter_code
_entity_poly.pdbx_strand_id
1 'polypeptide(L)'
;MDVADSPMSKSLALSIVVIGRNEGSRLERCLESIREMRSPGPTELIYVDSNSCDGSPDIAAAAGARVIVLSSSHPTAAAGRNAGWRSAHAPLILFLDGDTVLNRNFVAESLNEFRDARVAVVFGNRRETNSKGSLYNRVLDLDWIPTQIGESEHCGGDALVRADVLEEVGGYDDRLIAGEEPDMCRRMRGRGYLIVHVNRPMTGHDLAIKSVKQYWRRAVRSGYAYAEIAHRYRHTSLPFWRRESRLNLFHSAFLLAVVIAGIASALVTHSSALLAFPGLIVAALAIRTAVRFQWKSDNWPTLLWYGLHSHTQHIPISIGQMQFWRDQWSGRTSALIEYKDTTLRRDDERQAAASPQLGNL
;
A
#
# COMPACT_ATOMS: atom_id res chain seq x y z
N MET A 1 -49.58 -26.92 -20.08
CA MET A 1 -49.32 -25.61 -19.49
C MET A 1 -47.93 -25.72 -18.86
N ASP A 2 -46.91 -25.55 -19.73
CA ASP A 2 -45.51 -25.65 -19.31
C ASP A 2 -45.14 -24.38 -18.53
N VAL A 3 -44.82 -24.54 -17.25
CA VAL A 3 -44.22 -23.51 -16.43
C VAL A 3 -42.77 -23.43 -16.88
N ALA A 4 -42.46 -22.41 -17.69
CA ALA A 4 -41.09 -22.08 -18.08
C ALA A 4 -40.24 -21.85 -16.82
N ASP A 5 -39.26 -22.71 -16.64
CA ASP A 5 -38.20 -22.57 -15.66
C ASP A 5 -37.47 -21.25 -15.92
N SER A 6 -37.78 -20.23 -15.11
CA SER A 6 -37.06 -18.96 -15.12
C SER A 6 -35.61 -19.27 -14.71
N PRO A 7 -34.58 -18.88 -15.49
CA PRO A 7 -33.21 -19.16 -15.11
C PRO A 7 -32.94 -18.48 -13.76
N MET A 8 -32.77 -19.30 -12.72
CA MET A 8 -32.28 -18.81 -11.40
C MET A 8 -31.05 -17.96 -11.65
N SER A 9 -31.17 -16.66 -11.44
CA SER A 9 -30.06 -15.73 -11.44
C SER A 9 -29.04 -16.28 -10.45
N LYS A 10 -27.93 -16.83 -10.97
CA LYS A 10 -26.82 -17.26 -10.11
C LYS A 10 -26.34 -16.05 -9.35
N SER A 11 -26.51 -16.05 -8.03
CA SER A 11 -26.02 -14.97 -7.17
C SER A 11 -24.52 -14.77 -7.39
N LEU A 12 -24.08 -13.51 -7.39
CA LEU A 12 -22.66 -13.18 -7.50
C LEU A 12 -21.88 -13.82 -6.34
N ALA A 13 -20.74 -14.41 -6.66
CA ALA A 13 -19.86 -15.05 -5.67
C ALA A 13 -18.76 -14.10 -5.19
N LEU A 14 -18.33 -13.16 -6.05
CA LEU A 14 -17.23 -12.24 -5.77
C LEU A 14 -17.42 -10.91 -6.51
N SER A 15 -17.22 -9.80 -5.82
CA SER A 15 -17.02 -8.47 -6.42
C SER A 15 -15.54 -8.13 -6.39
N ILE A 16 -14.99 -7.72 -7.53
CA ILE A 16 -13.60 -7.31 -7.66
C ILE A 16 -13.59 -5.80 -7.80
N VAL A 17 -12.96 -5.12 -6.83
CA VAL A 17 -12.84 -3.66 -6.79
C VAL A 17 -11.38 -3.30 -7.05
N VAL A 18 -11.12 -2.71 -8.21
CA VAL A 18 -9.81 -2.18 -8.59
C VAL A 18 -9.83 -0.67 -8.44
N ILE A 19 -8.86 -0.11 -7.74
CA ILE A 19 -8.70 1.35 -7.63
C ILE A 19 -7.43 1.79 -8.35
N GLY A 20 -7.46 2.95 -9.02
CA GLY A 20 -6.28 3.42 -9.72
C GLY A 20 -6.32 4.90 -10.06
N ARG A 21 -5.13 5.42 -10.40
CA ARG A 21 -4.94 6.76 -10.96
C ARG A 21 -3.71 6.77 -11.86
N ASN A 22 -3.92 7.02 -13.15
CA ASN A 22 -2.85 7.07 -14.14
C ASN A 22 -2.00 5.78 -14.14
N GLU A 23 -2.64 4.64 -14.22
CA GLU A 23 -1.96 3.34 -14.17
C GLU A 23 -1.58 2.81 -15.58
N GLY A 24 -2.27 3.27 -16.65
CA GLY A 24 -1.94 2.93 -18.04
C GLY A 24 -1.72 1.43 -18.24
N SER A 25 -0.57 1.05 -18.78
CA SER A 25 -0.22 -0.36 -19.03
C SER A 25 -0.13 -1.24 -17.78
N ARG A 26 -0.03 -0.67 -16.57
CA ARG A 26 -0.10 -1.43 -15.32
C ARG A 26 -1.52 -1.93 -15.08
N LEU A 27 -2.50 -1.05 -15.34
CA LEU A 27 -3.91 -1.42 -15.26
C LEU A 27 -4.26 -2.53 -16.25
N GLU A 28 -3.73 -2.48 -17.47
CA GLU A 28 -3.93 -3.56 -18.46
C GLU A 28 -3.47 -4.91 -17.91
N ARG A 29 -2.28 -4.97 -17.30
CA ARG A 29 -1.76 -6.21 -16.68
C ARG A 29 -2.58 -6.65 -15.47
N CYS A 30 -3.08 -5.71 -14.67
CA CYS A 30 -3.98 -6.00 -13.55
C CYS A 30 -5.26 -6.67 -14.06
N LEU A 31 -5.94 -6.06 -15.02
CA LEU A 31 -7.19 -6.55 -15.57
C LEU A 31 -7.03 -7.90 -16.28
N GLU A 32 -5.92 -8.11 -16.99
CA GLU A 32 -5.58 -9.39 -17.60
C GLU A 32 -5.43 -10.48 -16.54
N SER A 33 -4.73 -10.20 -15.45
CA SER A 33 -4.55 -11.17 -14.35
C SER A 33 -5.86 -11.53 -13.65
N ILE A 34 -6.81 -10.57 -13.59
CA ILE A 34 -8.18 -10.82 -13.10
C ILE A 34 -8.94 -11.74 -14.05
N ARG A 35 -8.81 -11.54 -15.36
CA ARG A 35 -9.43 -12.40 -16.38
C ARG A 35 -8.93 -13.84 -16.30
N GLU A 36 -7.66 -14.03 -15.94
CA GLU A 36 -7.05 -15.37 -15.79
C GLU A 36 -7.33 -16.02 -14.44
N MET A 37 -7.95 -15.30 -13.51
CA MET A 37 -8.23 -15.79 -12.16
C MET A 37 -9.16 -17.02 -12.19
N ARG A 38 -8.87 -18.01 -11.34
CA ARG A 38 -9.80 -19.08 -11.02
C ARG A 38 -10.97 -18.54 -10.20
N SER A 39 -12.07 -18.25 -10.89
CA SER A 39 -13.26 -17.70 -10.25
C SER A 39 -13.99 -18.72 -9.39
N PRO A 40 -14.50 -18.33 -8.21
CA PRO A 40 -15.35 -19.16 -7.37
C PRO A 40 -16.80 -19.33 -7.93
N GLY A 41 -17.16 -18.53 -8.92
CA GLY A 41 -18.49 -18.46 -9.52
C GLY A 41 -18.69 -17.17 -10.31
N PRO A 42 -19.93 -16.71 -10.51
CA PRO A 42 -20.19 -15.43 -11.16
C PRO A 42 -19.51 -14.27 -10.43
N THR A 43 -18.82 -13.40 -11.17
CA THR A 43 -18.08 -12.26 -10.63
C THR A 43 -18.52 -10.97 -11.31
N GLU A 44 -18.40 -9.85 -10.61
CA GLU A 44 -18.45 -8.52 -11.19
C GLU A 44 -17.09 -7.81 -11.02
N LEU A 45 -16.76 -6.95 -11.97
CA LEU A 45 -15.55 -6.14 -11.94
C LEU A 45 -15.92 -4.67 -11.89
N ILE A 46 -15.41 -3.97 -10.91
CA ILE A 46 -15.62 -2.53 -10.66
C ILE A 46 -14.25 -1.85 -10.68
N TYR A 47 -14.07 -0.88 -11.54
CA TYR A 47 -12.91 -0.02 -11.54
C TYR A 47 -13.28 1.36 -11.02
N VAL A 48 -12.57 1.82 -10.00
CA VAL A 48 -12.76 3.17 -9.45
C VAL A 48 -11.56 4.03 -9.82
N ASP A 49 -11.82 4.99 -10.67
CA ASP A 49 -10.85 5.93 -11.19
C ASP A 49 -10.72 7.18 -10.30
N SER A 50 -9.51 7.49 -9.90
CA SER A 50 -9.19 8.67 -9.10
C SER A 50 -8.84 9.89 -9.95
N ASN A 51 -9.63 10.17 -10.99
CA ASN A 51 -9.46 11.28 -11.92
C ASN A 51 -8.18 11.17 -12.75
N SER A 52 -8.04 10.05 -13.49
CA SER A 52 -6.95 9.80 -14.44
C SER A 52 -7.04 10.67 -15.68
N CYS A 53 -5.89 10.89 -16.32
CA CYS A 53 -5.78 11.61 -17.61
C CYS A 53 -5.05 10.80 -18.69
N ASP A 54 -4.83 9.50 -18.48
CA ASP A 54 -4.05 8.59 -19.33
C ASP A 54 -4.89 7.51 -20.03
N GLY A 55 -6.23 7.67 -20.07
CA GLY A 55 -7.12 6.67 -20.68
C GLY A 55 -7.41 5.45 -19.79
N SER A 56 -6.97 5.40 -18.53
CA SER A 56 -7.26 4.29 -17.60
C SER A 56 -8.76 3.93 -17.52
N PRO A 57 -9.72 4.89 -17.47
CA PRO A 57 -11.15 4.57 -17.49
C PRO A 57 -11.59 3.78 -18.72
N ASP A 58 -11.09 4.16 -19.91
CA ASP A 58 -11.44 3.51 -21.18
C ASP A 58 -10.86 2.09 -21.24
N ILE A 59 -9.63 1.90 -20.76
CA ILE A 59 -8.99 0.59 -20.62
C ILE A 59 -9.84 -0.33 -19.75
N ALA A 60 -10.31 0.16 -18.61
CA ALA A 60 -11.14 -0.62 -17.69
C ALA A 60 -12.51 -0.95 -18.29
N ALA A 61 -13.15 0.00 -18.96
CA ALA A 61 -14.43 -0.22 -19.64
C ALA A 61 -14.32 -1.27 -20.75
N ALA A 62 -13.24 -1.21 -21.56
CA ALA A 62 -12.97 -2.20 -22.60
C ALA A 62 -12.73 -3.61 -22.04
N ALA A 63 -12.23 -3.73 -20.82
CA ALA A 63 -12.10 -5.00 -20.09
C ALA A 63 -13.41 -5.50 -19.44
N GLY A 64 -14.53 -4.78 -19.62
CA GLY A 64 -15.84 -5.13 -19.08
C GLY A 64 -16.06 -4.68 -17.62
N ALA A 65 -15.24 -3.79 -17.08
CA ALA A 65 -15.44 -3.25 -15.76
C ALA A 65 -16.57 -2.20 -15.75
N ARG A 66 -17.33 -2.17 -14.67
CA ARG A 66 -18.15 -1.02 -14.32
C ARG A 66 -17.24 0.08 -13.79
N VAL A 67 -17.14 1.19 -14.52
CA VAL A 67 -16.24 2.30 -14.17
C VAL A 67 -16.96 3.33 -13.32
N ILE A 68 -16.31 3.75 -12.24
CA ILE A 68 -16.75 4.84 -11.35
C ILE A 68 -15.62 5.88 -11.32
N VAL A 69 -15.90 7.10 -11.75
CA VAL A 69 -14.92 8.20 -11.70
C VAL A 69 -15.21 9.07 -10.48
N LEU A 70 -14.19 9.26 -9.62
CA LEU A 70 -14.30 10.12 -8.45
C LEU A 70 -14.19 11.60 -8.85
N SER A 71 -15.17 12.39 -8.45
CA SER A 71 -15.23 13.84 -8.73
C SER A 71 -14.41 14.68 -7.75
N SER A 72 -13.70 14.07 -6.79
CA SER A 72 -12.93 14.79 -5.77
C SER A 72 -11.68 15.42 -6.34
N SER A 73 -11.35 16.64 -5.92
CA SER A 73 -10.07 17.28 -6.23
C SER A 73 -8.86 16.58 -5.59
N HIS A 74 -9.09 15.83 -4.51
CA HIS A 74 -8.07 15.09 -3.76
C HIS A 74 -8.59 13.68 -3.42
N PRO A 75 -8.72 12.79 -4.41
CA PRO A 75 -9.22 11.44 -4.17
C PRO A 75 -8.19 10.65 -3.36
N THR A 76 -8.63 10.03 -2.27
CA THR A 76 -7.82 9.10 -1.46
C THR A 76 -8.06 7.66 -1.91
N ALA A 77 -7.13 6.75 -1.61
CA ALA A 77 -7.35 5.32 -1.82
C ALA A 77 -8.57 4.80 -1.02
N ALA A 78 -8.79 5.34 0.19
CA ALA A 78 -9.96 5.07 1.01
C ALA A 78 -11.27 5.42 0.29
N ALA A 79 -11.36 6.62 -0.28
CA ALA A 79 -12.53 7.06 -1.05
C ALA A 79 -12.76 6.17 -2.28
N GLY A 80 -11.69 5.77 -2.98
CA GLY A 80 -11.76 4.83 -4.10
C GLY A 80 -12.33 3.49 -3.69
N ARG A 81 -11.78 2.86 -2.64
CA ARG A 81 -12.27 1.58 -2.13
C ARG A 81 -13.71 1.69 -1.62
N ASN A 82 -14.08 2.81 -0.98
CA ASN A 82 -15.44 3.05 -0.51
C ASN A 82 -16.45 3.18 -1.64
N ALA A 83 -16.13 3.91 -2.70
CA ALA A 83 -17.00 4.00 -3.87
C ALA A 83 -17.21 2.62 -4.52
N GLY A 84 -16.14 1.82 -4.60
CA GLY A 84 -16.17 0.49 -5.18
C GLY A 84 -17.03 -0.48 -4.37
N TRP A 85 -16.75 -0.67 -3.07
CA TRP A 85 -17.47 -1.66 -2.28
C TRP A 85 -18.94 -1.32 -2.04
N ARG A 86 -19.30 -0.03 -1.93
CA ARG A 86 -20.71 0.39 -1.83
C ARG A 86 -21.51 0.10 -3.11
N SER A 87 -20.82 -0.10 -4.21
CA SER A 87 -21.41 -0.49 -5.49
C SER A 87 -21.34 -2.00 -5.75
N ALA A 88 -20.69 -2.76 -4.88
CA ALA A 88 -20.53 -4.20 -4.98
C ALA A 88 -21.79 -4.93 -4.51
N HIS A 89 -22.06 -6.11 -5.09
CA HIS A 89 -23.26 -6.91 -4.79
C HIS A 89 -22.95 -8.30 -4.26
N ALA A 90 -21.69 -8.75 -4.32
CA ALA A 90 -21.30 -10.07 -3.83
C ALA A 90 -20.97 -10.05 -2.32
N PRO A 91 -21.09 -11.20 -1.64
CA PRO A 91 -20.80 -11.33 -0.20
C PRO A 91 -19.31 -11.20 0.13
N LEU A 92 -18.43 -11.43 -0.86
CA LEU A 92 -17.00 -11.24 -0.75
C LEU A 92 -16.51 -10.19 -1.75
N ILE A 93 -15.60 -9.35 -1.31
CA ILE A 93 -14.98 -8.29 -2.10
C ILE A 93 -13.48 -8.52 -2.17
N LEU A 94 -12.93 -8.61 -3.38
CA LEU A 94 -11.49 -8.58 -3.63
C LEU A 94 -11.09 -7.13 -3.97
N PHE A 95 -10.33 -6.49 -3.09
CA PHE A 95 -9.69 -5.22 -3.39
C PHE A 95 -8.33 -5.44 -4.06
N LEU A 96 -8.03 -4.66 -5.09
CA LEU A 96 -6.74 -4.60 -5.78
C LEU A 96 -6.37 -3.17 -6.11
N ASP A 97 -5.08 -2.86 -6.01
CA ASP A 97 -4.54 -1.63 -6.58
C ASP A 97 -4.30 -1.84 -8.10
N GLY A 98 -4.53 -0.81 -8.93
CA GLY A 98 -4.46 -0.91 -10.40
C GLY A 98 -3.06 -1.20 -10.96
N ASP A 99 -2.04 -1.20 -10.12
CA ASP A 99 -0.64 -1.53 -10.44
C ASP A 99 -0.22 -2.93 -9.92
N THR A 100 -1.19 -3.76 -9.55
CA THR A 100 -0.94 -5.13 -9.06
C THR A 100 -1.33 -6.19 -10.10
N VAL A 101 -0.67 -7.33 -10.03
CA VAL A 101 -0.95 -8.52 -10.85
C VAL A 101 -1.39 -9.63 -9.91
N LEU A 102 -2.63 -10.07 -10.02
CA LEU A 102 -3.23 -11.09 -9.17
C LEU A 102 -2.69 -12.49 -9.51
N ASN A 103 -2.37 -13.28 -8.48
CA ASN A 103 -2.12 -14.70 -8.69
C ASN A 103 -3.43 -15.43 -9.00
N ARG A 104 -3.46 -16.15 -10.12
CA ARG A 104 -4.68 -16.82 -10.64
C ARG A 104 -5.37 -17.77 -9.66
N ASN A 105 -4.64 -18.37 -8.73
CA ASN A 105 -5.16 -19.38 -7.81
C ASN A 105 -5.56 -18.80 -6.45
N PHE A 106 -5.10 -17.57 -6.11
CA PHE A 106 -5.21 -17.03 -4.77
C PHE A 106 -6.63 -17.06 -4.21
N VAL A 107 -7.61 -16.57 -4.97
CA VAL A 107 -9.00 -16.49 -4.51
C VAL A 107 -9.53 -17.89 -4.22
N ALA A 108 -9.47 -18.81 -5.18
CA ALA A 108 -10.00 -20.16 -5.04
C ALA A 108 -9.39 -20.92 -3.85
N GLU A 109 -8.08 -20.75 -3.62
CA GLU A 109 -7.37 -21.40 -2.52
C GLU A 109 -7.61 -20.77 -1.16
N SER A 110 -8.07 -19.50 -1.11
CA SER A 110 -8.25 -18.74 0.13
C SER A 110 -9.69 -18.77 0.68
N LEU A 111 -10.67 -19.23 -0.11
CA LEU A 111 -12.09 -19.24 0.30
C LEU A 111 -12.35 -20.07 1.58
N ASN A 112 -11.57 -21.12 1.80
CA ASN A 112 -11.75 -21.98 2.98
C ASN A 112 -11.51 -21.25 4.30
N GLU A 113 -10.72 -20.18 4.31
CA GLU A 113 -10.48 -19.37 5.50
C GLU A 113 -11.77 -18.71 6.00
N PHE A 114 -12.69 -18.38 5.11
CA PHE A 114 -13.98 -17.76 5.43
C PHE A 114 -15.03 -18.74 6.01
N ARG A 115 -14.69 -20.04 6.18
CA ARG A 115 -15.55 -20.98 6.92
C ARG A 115 -15.66 -20.61 8.41
N ASP A 116 -14.62 -20.01 8.98
CA ASP A 116 -14.74 -19.36 10.28
C ASP A 116 -15.42 -18.00 10.10
N ALA A 117 -16.62 -17.85 10.67
CA ALA A 117 -17.40 -16.62 10.56
C ALA A 117 -16.69 -15.40 11.17
N ARG A 118 -15.71 -15.60 12.03
CA ARG A 118 -14.91 -14.52 12.59
C ARG A 118 -13.90 -13.95 11.59
N VAL A 119 -13.51 -14.69 10.56
CA VAL A 119 -12.56 -14.21 9.54
C VAL A 119 -13.24 -13.19 8.65
N ALA A 120 -12.85 -11.93 8.82
CA ALA A 120 -13.35 -10.81 8.02
C ALA A 120 -12.48 -10.51 6.81
N VAL A 121 -11.17 -10.70 6.92
CA VAL A 121 -10.19 -10.37 5.88
C VAL A 121 -9.20 -11.51 5.70
N VAL A 122 -8.93 -11.85 4.44
CA VAL A 122 -7.86 -12.78 4.06
C VAL A 122 -6.96 -12.09 3.03
N PHE A 123 -5.66 -12.13 3.25
CA PHE A 123 -4.67 -11.65 2.31
C PHE A 123 -3.46 -12.59 2.25
N GLY A 124 -2.69 -12.49 1.16
CA GLY A 124 -1.54 -13.35 0.92
C GLY A 124 -0.23 -12.60 0.76
N ASN A 125 0.78 -13.31 0.28
CA ASN A 125 2.11 -12.77 0.07
C ASN A 125 2.11 -11.84 -1.16
N ARG A 126 2.67 -10.64 -0.98
CA ARG A 126 2.94 -9.68 -2.05
C ARG A 126 4.42 -9.71 -2.41
N ARG A 127 4.76 -9.52 -3.68
CA ARG A 127 6.14 -9.41 -4.17
C ARG A 127 6.25 -8.29 -5.21
N GLU A 128 7.42 -7.71 -5.33
CA GLU A 128 7.73 -6.74 -6.39
C GLU A 128 7.90 -7.45 -7.74
N THR A 129 7.15 -7.00 -8.77
CA THR A 129 7.21 -7.59 -10.11
C THR A 129 8.49 -7.21 -10.86
N ASN A 130 9.04 -6.03 -10.58
CA ASN A 130 10.24 -5.50 -11.20
C ASN A 130 11.32 -5.18 -10.18
N SER A 131 11.70 -6.17 -9.39
CA SER A 131 12.77 -6.04 -8.36
C SER A 131 14.13 -5.66 -8.96
N LYS A 132 14.37 -5.94 -10.25
CA LYS A 132 15.59 -5.55 -10.97
C LYS A 132 15.56 -4.12 -11.50
N GLY A 133 14.40 -3.49 -11.55
CA GLY A 133 14.20 -2.15 -12.12
C GLY A 133 14.88 -1.03 -11.34
N SER A 134 15.05 -1.20 -10.03
CA SER A 134 15.80 -0.26 -9.20
C SER A 134 16.31 -0.91 -7.91
N LEU A 135 17.30 -0.26 -7.26
CA LEU A 135 17.75 -0.65 -5.93
C LEU A 135 16.60 -0.53 -4.91
N TYR A 136 15.76 0.50 -5.03
CA TYR A 136 14.64 0.74 -4.12
C TYR A 136 13.60 -0.37 -4.21
N ASN A 137 13.20 -0.76 -5.41
CA ASN A 137 12.26 -1.86 -5.62
C ASN A 137 12.79 -3.16 -5.02
N ARG A 138 14.08 -3.45 -5.25
CA ARG A 138 14.74 -4.66 -4.73
C ARG A 138 14.76 -4.70 -3.21
N VAL A 139 15.06 -3.58 -2.57
CA VAL A 139 15.16 -3.47 -1.11
C VAL A 139 13.77 -3.54 -0.48
N LEU A 140 12.81 -2.80 -1.04
CA LEU A 140 11.44 -2.77 -0.54
C LEU A 140 10.67 -4.09 -0.75
N ASP A 141 11.05 -4.89 -1.75
CA ASP A 141 10.52 -6.25 -1.92
C ASP A 141 10.80 -7.12 -0.67
N LEU A 142 11.96 -6.92 -0.02
CA LEU A 142 12.29 -7.67 1.19
C LEU A 142 11.42 -7.28 2.40
N ASP A 143 10.85 -6.07 2.43
CA ASP A 143 9.90 -5.69 3.47
C ASP A 143 8.59 -6.49 3.36
N TRP A 144 8.22 -6.88 2.15
CA TRP A 144 6.99 -7.63 1.89
C TRP A 144 7.10 -9.12 2.16
N ILE A 145 8.33 -9.65 2.35
CA ILE A 145 8.50 -11.05 2.78
C ILE A 145 8.06 -11.16 4.24
N PRO A 146 6.96 -11.90 4.52
CA PRO A 146 6.39 -11.93 5.85
C PRO A 146 7.30 -12.61 6.86
N THR A 147 7.30 -12.12 8.09
CA THR A 147 7.96 -12.77 9.24
C THR A 147 6.99 -13.64 10.03
N GLN A 148 5.69 -13.43 9.85
CA GLN A 148 4.62 -14.18 10.52
C GLN A 148 3.48 -14.44 9.54
N ILE A 149 2.84 -15.59 9.69
CA ILE A 149 1.66 -16.05 8.95
C ILE A 149 0.57 -16.36 9.97
N GLY A 150 -0.69 -16.31 9.57
CA GLY A 150 -1.85 -16.51 10.43
C GLY A 150 -2.53 -15.22 10.81
N GLU A 151 -2.95 -15.09 12.07
CA GLU A 151 -3.61 -13.87 12.55
C GLU A 151 -2.69 -12.65 12.44
N SER A 152 -3.22 -11.59 11.83
CA SER A 152 -2.51 -10.33 11.59
C SER A 152 -3.24 -9.15 12.22
N GLU A 153 -2.51 -8.08 12.50
CA GLU A 153 -3.13 -6.85 13.00
C GLU A 153 -3.85 -6.07 11.89
N HIS A 154 -3.36 -6.13 10.66
CA HIS A 154 -3.92 -5.45 9.50
C HIS A 154 -3.48 -6.14 8.18
N CYS A 155 -4.19 -5.85 7.11
CA CYS A 155 -3.82 -6.18 5.73
C CYS A 155 -3.16 -4.98 5.03
N GLY A 156 -2.78 -5.17 3.76
CA GLY A 156 -2.48 -4.10 2.82
C GLY A 156 -3.67 -3.79 1.90
N GLY A 157 -3.43 -3.03 0.82
CA GLY A 157 -4.44 -2.60 -0.15
C GLY A 157 -5.11 -3.75 -0.91
N ASP A 158 -4.36 -4.82 -1.17
CA ASP A 158 -4.89 -6.04 -1.81
C ASP A 158 -5.39 -6.99 -0.72
N ALA A 159 -6.67 -7.31 -0.71
CA ALA A 159 -7.28 -8.19 0.29
C ALA A 159 -8.66 -8.73 -0.17
N LEU A 160 -9.00 -9.95 0.26
CA LEU A 160 -10.37 -10.48 0.25
C LEU A 160 -11.06 -10.08 1.55
N VAL A 161 -12.26 -9.48 1.46
CA VAL A 161 -12.98 -8.93 2.60
C VAL A 161 -14.45 -9.35 2.57
N ARG A 162 -15.03 -9.68 3.72
CA ARG A 162 -16.49 -9.86 3.84
C ARG A 162 -17.21 -8.52 3.69
N ALA A 163 -18.20 -8.48 2.81
CA ALA A 163 -19.00 -7.29 2.54
C ALA A 163 -19.83 -6.87 3.76
N ASP A 164 -20.46 -7.82 4.46
CA ASP A 164 -21.26 -7.58 5.67
C ASP A 164 -20.43 -6.98 6.81
N VAL A 165 -19.22 -7.48 7.04
CA VAL A 165 -18.31 -6.93 8.07
C VAL A 165 -17.80 -5.55 7.68
N LEU A 166 -17.54 -5.32 6.38
CA LEU A 166 -17.11 -4.02 5.88
C LEU A 166 -18.22 -2.97 6.08
N GLU A 167 -19.48 -3.35 5.83
CA GLU A 167 -20.65 -2.51 6.11
C GLU A 167 -20.81 -2.23 7.60
N GLU A 168 -20.71 -3.24 8.46
CA GLU A 168 -20.81 -3.12 9.92
C GLU A 168 -19.80 -2.13 10.50
N VAL A 169 -18.57 -2.12 9.97
CA VAL A 169 -17.52 -1.17 10.44
C VAL A 169 -17.56 0.17 9.72
N GLY A 170 -18.43 0.35 8.71
CA GLY A 170 -18.58 1.58 7.92
C GLY A 170 -17.52 1.80 6.86
N GLY A 171 -16.83 0.73 6.41
CA GLY A 171 -15.81 0.81 5.35
C GLY A 171 -14.52 1.47 5.79
N TYR A 172 -13.88 2.17 4.87
CA TYR A 172 -12.64 2.93 5.10
C TYR A 172 -12.94 4.37 5.55
N ASP A 173 -12.04 5.02 6.27
CA ASP A 173 -12.16 6.44 6.59
C ASP A 173 -11.55 7.30 5.46
N ASP A 174 -12.41 7.97 4.69
CA ASP A 174 -12.03 8.79 3.51
C ASP A 174 -11.08 9.94 3.85
N ARG A 175 -11.00 10.34 5.12
CA ARG A 175 -10.12 11.43 5.58
C ARG A 175 -8.66 11.01 5.69
N LEU A 176 -8.38 9.70 5.73
CA LEU A 176 -7.02 9.19 5.85
C LEU A 176 -6.31 9.27 4.49
N ILE A 177 -5.11 9.85 4.48
CA ILE A 177 -4.24 9.88 3.30
C ILE A 177 -3.37 8.62 3.19
N ALA A 178 -3.21 7.89 4.30
CA ALA A 178 -2.54 6.60 4.40
C ALA A 178 -2.91 5.94 5.74
N GLY A 179 -2.85 4.61 5.80
CA GLY A 179 -3.22 3.85 7.00
C GLY A 179 -4.71 3.52 7.07
N GLU A 180 -5.43 3.64 5.98
CA GLU A 180 -6.85 3.35 5.85
C GLU A 180 -7.16 1.86 6.08
N GLU A 181 -6.32 0.93 5.60
CA GLU A 181 -6.48 -0.50 5.85
C GLU A 181 -6.18 -0.86 7.32
N PRO A 182 -5.08 -0.39 7.92
CA PRO A 182 -4.86 -0.55 9.35
C PRO A 182 -6.00 -0.02 10.23
N ASP A 183 -6.56 1.15 9.91
CA ASP A 183 -7.71 1.73 10.62
C ASP A 183 -8.96 0.84 10.49
N MET A 184 -9.30 0.41 9.29
CA MET A 184 -10.41 -0.49 9.02
C MET A 184 -10.24 -1.82 9.78
N CYS A 185 -9.09 -2.46 9.64
CA CYS A 185 -8.77 -3.73 10.32
C CYS A 185 -8.82 -3.57 11.85
N ARG A 186 -8.37 -2.44 12.38
CA ARG A 186 -8.45 -2.15 13.80
C ARG A 186 -9.90 -2.06 14.29
N ARG A 187 -10.81 -1.47 13.50
CA ARG A 187 -12.25 -1.42 13.81
C ARG A 187 -12.89 -2.81 13.76
N MET A 188 -12.53 -3.64 12.77
CA MET A 188 -12.98 -5.04 12.65
C MET A 188 -12.52 -5.87 13.86
N ARG A 189 -11.23 -5.81 14.20
CA ARG A 189 -10.66 -6.52 15.37
C ARG A 189 -11.29 -6.05 16.68
N GLY A 190 -11.67 -4.80 16.79
CA GLY A 190 -12.41 -4.26 17.94
C GLY A 190 -13.81 -4.87 18.13
N ARG A 191 -14.34 -5.53 17.11
CA ARG A 191 -15.60 -6.29 17.12
C ARG A 191 -15.39 -7.81 17.24
N GLY A 192 -14.14 -8.25 17.36
CA GLY A 192 -13.80 -9.67 17.51
C GLY A 192 -13.52 -10.41 16.20
N TYR A 193 -13.49 -9.70 15.08
CA TYR A 193 -13.14 -10.29 13.78
C TYR A 193 -11.64 -10.51 13.64
N LEU A 194 -11.29 -11.50 12.82
CA LEU A 194 -9.92 -11.90 12.51
C LEU A 194 -9.50 -11.38 11.13
N ILE A 195 -8.24 -10.95 11.06
CA ILE A 195 -7.52 -10.61 9.84
C ILE A 195 -6.49 -11.72 9.63
N VAL A 196 -6.53 -12.44 8.53
CA VAL A 196 -5.69 -13.64 8.32
C VAL A 196 -4.73 -13.44 7.15
N HIS A 197 -3.44 -13.60 7.44
CA HIS A 197 -2.39 -13.68 6.43
C HIS A 197 -2.14 -15.16 6.08
N VAL A 198 -2.44 -15.55 4.85
CA VAL A 198 -2.17 -16.91 4.36
C VAL A 198 -0.83 -16.99 3.65
N ASN A 199 -0.09 -18.08 3.83
CA ASN A 199 1.20 -18.29 3.15
C ASN A 199 1.00 -18.73 1.69
N ARG A 200 0.41 -17.83 0.90
CA ARG A 200 0.14 -18.06 -0.53
C ARG A 200 0.50 -16.82 -1.34
N PRO A 201 1.05 -16.97 -2.55
CA PRO A 201 1.23 -15.84 -3.45
C PRO A 201 -0.13 -15.19 -3.74
N MET A 202 -0.24 -13.88 -3.51
CA MET A 202 -1.46 -13.13 -3.80
C MET A 202 -1.26 -12.18 -4.96
N THR A 203 -0.33 -11.23 -4.83
CA THR A 203 -0.13 -10.21 -5.86
C THR A 203 1.35 -9.94 -6.13
N GLY A 204 1.65 -9.68 -7.41
CA GLY A 204 2.83 -8.95 -7.83
C GLY A 204 2.50 -7.47 -7.90
N HIS A 205 3.34 -6.62 -7.34
CA HIS A 205 3.12 -5.17 -7.28
C HIS A 205 4.28 -4.43 -7.96
N ASP A 206 3.98 -3.44 -8.79
CA ASP A 206 4.98 -2.58 -9.43
C ASP A 206 5.11 -1.26 -8.66
N LEU A 207 6.07 -1.19 -7.74
CA LEU A 207 6.34 0.03 -6.95
C LEU A 207 6.75 1.22 -7.81
N ALA A 208 7.39 0.97 -8.95
CA ALA A 208 7.90 1.99 -9.88
C ALA A 208 8.75 3.08 -9.20
N ILE A 209 9.47 2.77 -8.12
CA ILE A 209 10.35 3.72 -7.41
C ILE A 209 11.71 3.74 -8.10
N LYS A 210 12.03 4.87 -8.74
CA LYS A 210 13.26 5.07 -9.52
C LYS A 210 14.22 6.10 -8.89
N SER A 211 13.78 6.83 -7.88
CA SER A 211 14.57 7.92 -7.30
C SER A 211 14.52 7.95 -5.78
N VAL A 212 15.57 8.51 -5.16
CA VAL A 212 15.61 8.75 -3.71
C VAL A 212 14.47 9.66 -3.25
N LYS A 213 14.03 10.59 -4.10
CA LYS A 213 12.92 11.50 -3.79
C LYS A 213 11.59 10.77 -3.65
N GLN A 214 11.30 9.82 -4.55
CA GLN A 214 10.09 8.98 -4.46
C GLN A 214 10.14 8.08 -3.23
N TYR A 215 11.28 7.41 -3.01
CA TYR A 215 11.53 6.59 -1.81
C TYR A 215 11.33 7.40 -0.52
N TRP A 216 11.91 8.60 -0.43
CA TRP A 216 11.80 9.49 0.72
C TRP A 216 10.35 9.92 0.99
N ARG A 217 9.65 10.38 -0.05
CA ARG A 217 8.24 10.79 0.06
C ARG A 217 7.34 9.66 0.53
N ARG A 218 7.58 8.43 0.02
CA ARG A 218 6.84 7.24 0.48
C ARG A 218 7.04 7.00 1.97
N ALA A 219 8.27 7.09 2.47
CA ALA A 219 8.57 6.91 3.88
C ALA A 219 7.99 8.05 4.75
N VAL A 220 8.00 9.31 4.28
CA VAL A 220 7.34 10.45 4.94
C VAL A 220 5.83 10.19 5.05
N ARG A 221 5.18 9.74 3.96
CA ARG A 221 3.75 9.39 3.98
C ARG A 221 3.44 8.29 5.01
N SER A 222 4.26 7.24 5.07
CA SER A 222 4.11 6.19 6.08
C SER A 222 4.27 6.74 7.51
N GLY A 223 5.21 7.66 7.71
CA GLY A 223 5.41 8.33 8.99
C GLY A 223 4.20 9.14 9.46
N TYR A 224 3.58 9.86 8.53
CA TYR A 224 2.35 10.60 8.80
C TYR A 224 1.25 9.64 9.28
N ALA A 225 1.04 8.52 8.58
CA ALA A 225 0.08 7.49 8.94
C ALA A 225 0.36 6.87 10.32
N TYR A 226 1.63 6.58 10.65
CA TYR A 226 2.00 6.06 11.98
C TYR A 226 1.58 7.02 13.10
N ALA A 227 1.81 8.32 12.94
CA ALA A 227 1.44 9.32 13.95
C ALA A 227 -0.08 9.49 14.05
N GLU A 228 -0.77 9.58 12.91
CA GLU A 228 -2.22 9.78 12.84
C GLU A 228 -2.97 8.61 13.46
N ILE A 229 -2.66 7.38 13.09
CA ILE A 229 -3.30 6.17 13.63
C ILE A 229 -2.96 6.00 15.12
N ALA A 230 -1.69 6.20 15.52
CA ALA A 230 -1.30 6.13 16.93
C ALA A 230 -2.03 7.19 17.78
N HIS A 231 -2.23 8.39 17.25
CA HIS A 231 -2.97 9.46 17.92
C HIS A 231 -4.46 9.14 18.04
N ARG A 232 -5.08 8.64 16.96
CA ARG A 232 -6.50 8.27 16.89
C ARG A 232 -6.87 7.22 17.94
N TYR A 233 -6.03 6.20 18.10
CA TYR A 233 -6.28 5.08 19.02
C TYR A 233 -5.57 5.19 20.37
N ARG A 234 -5.01 6.36 20.74
CA ARG A 234 -4.19 6.54 21.96
C ARG A 234 -4.90 6.27 23.28
N HIS A 235 -6.23 6.48 23.30
CA HIS A 235 -7.08 6.34 24.51
C HIS A 235 -8.03 5.14 24.42
N THR A 236 -7.84 4.23 23.48
CA THR A 236 -8.65 3.03 23.35
C THR A 236 -8.05 1.88 24.18
N SER A 237 -8.87 0.87 24.51
CA SER A 237 -8.43 -0.34 25.20
C SER A 237 -7.36 -1.14 24.44
N LEU A 238 -7.27 -0.93 23.13
CA LEU A 238 -6.29 -1.55 22.25
C LEU A 238 -5.56 -0.45 21.47
N PRO A 239 -4.57 0.23 22.05
CA PRO A 239 -3.78 1.24 21.33
C PRO A 239 -3.07 0.60 20.15
N PHE A 240 -3.07 1.32 19.02
CA PHE A 240 -2.54 0.78 17.77
C PHE A 240 -1.41 1.68 17.24
N TRP A 241 -0.33 1.08 16.77
CA TRP A 241 0.90 1.72 16.26
C TRP A 241 1.60 2.73 17.21
N ARG A 242 1.22 2.75 18.49
CA ARG A 242 1.85 3.65 19.48
C ARG A 242 3.31 3.28 19.74
N ARG A 243 3.61 1.98 19.80
CA ARG A 243 4.98 1.48 20.00
C ARG A 243 5.83 1.76 18.77
N GLU A 244 5.31 1.45 17.58
CA GLU A 244 5.97 1.66 16.28
C GLU A 244 6.30 3.14 16.07
N SER A 245 5.34 4.02 16.31
CA SER A 245 5.51 5.46 16.23
C SER A 245 6.62 5.96 17.16
N ARG A 246 6.68 5.49 18.41
CA ARG A 246 7.72 5.84 19.37
C ARG A 246 9.09 5.30 18.97
N LEU A 247 9.15 4.06 18.51
CA LEU A 247 10.40 3.43 18.06
C LEU A 247 10.98 4.15 16.87
N ASN A 248 10.16 4.61 15.92
CA ASN A 248 10.61 5.40 14.78
C ASN A 248 11.29 6.70 15.24
N LEU A 249 10.65 7.46 16.14
CA LEU A 249 11.21 8.69 16.69
C LEU A 249 12.51 8.43 17.48
N PHE A 250 12.49 7.41 18.34
CA PHE A 250 13.67 7.06 19.14
C PHE A 250 14.86 6.67 18.25
N HIS A 251 14.61 5.85 17.22
CA HIS A 251 15.67 5.40 16.32
C HIS A 251 16.26 6.57 15.51
N SER A 252 15.41 7.47 15.03
CA SER A 252 15.87 8.70 14.36
C SER A 252 16.69 9.60 15.30
N ALA A 253 16.20 9.80 16.54
CA ALA A 253 16.90 10.59 17.53
C ALA A 253 18.27 9.97 17.89
N PHE A 254 18.33 8.64 18.02
CA PHE A 254 19.58 7.92 18.24
C PHE A 254 20.59 8.13 17.10
N LEU A 255 20.17 7.99 15.83
CA LEU A 255 21.06 8.21 14.69
C LEU A 255 21.57 9.67 14.64
N LEU A 256 20.70 10.63 14.91
CA LEU A 256 21.07 12.04 14.98
C LEU A 256 22.07 12.30 16.11
N ALA A 257 21.83 11.75 17.31
CA ALA A 257 22.74 11.87 18.44
C ALA A 257 24.13 11.29 18.15
N VAL A 258 24.20 10.16 17.45
CA VAL A 258 25.46 9.54 17.03
C VAL A 258 26.23 10.46 16.07
N VAL A 259 25.54 11.11 15.11
CA VAL A 259 26.16 12.07 14.19
C VAL A 259 26.67 13.30 14.94
N ILE A 260 25.86 13.87 15.82
CA ILE A 260 26.23 15.04 16.64
C ILE A 260 27.43 14.69 17.52
N ALA A 261 27.44 13.54 18.18
CA ALA A 261 28.55 13.09 19.02
C ALA A 261 29.86 12.93 18.23
N GLY A 262 29.78 12.35 17.02
CA GLY A 262 30.93 12.23 16.12
C GLY A 262 31.52 13.59 15.73
N ILE A 263 30.67 14.55 15.35
CA ILE A 263 31.08 15.93 15.00
C ILE A 263 31.68 16.62 16.22
N ALA A 264 31.00 16.59 17.36
CA ALA A 264 31.48 17.25 18.59
C ALA A 264 32.84 16.66 19.03
N SER A 265 32.99 15.34 18.99
CA SER A 265 34.27 14.68 19.34
C SER A 265 35.39 15.08 18.37
N ALA A 266 35.12 15.17 17.07
CA ALA A 266 36.08 15.58 16.06
C ALA A 266 36.55 17.04 16.30
N LEU A 267 35.62 17.92 16.65
CA LEU A 267 35.94 19.35 16.96
C LEU A 267 36.75 19.47 18.24
N VAL A 268 36.39 18.80 19.32
CA VAL A 268 37.08 18.85 20.62
C VAL A 268 38.49 18.29 20.56
N THR A 269 38.67 17.18 19.84
CA THR A 269 39.96 16.49 19.75
C THR A 269 40.81 16.94 18.56
N HIS A 270 40.29 17.84 17.71
CA HIS A 270 40.90 18.23 16.43
C HIS A 270 41.24 17.04 15.52
N SER A 271 40.47 15.93 15.62
CA SER A 271 40.68 14.68 14.86
C SER A 271 39.54 14.41 13.89
N SER A 272 39.78 14.63 12.59
CA SER A 272 38.80 14.31 11.53
C SER A 272 38.47 12.79 11.43
N ALA A 273 39.34 11.93 11.97
CA ALA A 273 39.07 10.45 11.97
C ALA A 273 37.77 10.12 12.73
N LEU A 274 37.39 10.89 13.74
CA LEU A 274 36.18 10.69 14.52
C LEU A 274 34.88 10.95 13.73
N LEU A 275 34.95 11.66 12.61
CA LEU A 275 33.81 11.80 11.68
C LEU A 275 33.42 10.48 11.01
N ALA A 276 34.31 9.47 10.98
CA ALA A 276 33.97 8.14 10.47
C ALA A 276 33.12 7.32 11.45
N PHE A 277 33.11 7.67 12.75
CA PHE A 277 32.43 6.89 13.79
C PHE A 277 30.93 6.69 13.56
N PRO A 278 30.13 7.73 13.21
CA PRO A 278 28.73 7.52 12.84
C PRO A 278 28.53 6.54 11.69
N GLY A 279 29.37 6.62 10.65
CA GLY A 279 29.33 5.70 9.51
C GLY A 279 29.61 4.26 9.91
N LEU A 280 30.57 4.03 10.79
CA LEU A 280 30.89 2.69 11.31
C LEU A 280 29.75 2.10 12.12
N ILE A 281 29.05 2.90 12.94
CA ILE A 281 27.87 2.45 13.68
C ILE A 281 26.75 2.04 12.72
N VAL A 282 26.43 2.90 11.72
CA VAL A 282 25.39 2.60 10.73
C VAL A 282 25.76 1.35 9.92
N ALA A 283 27.03 1.18 9.53
CA ALA A 283 27.51 -0.01 8.84
C ALA A 283 27.36 -1.27 9.71
N ALA A 284 27.74 -1.21 10.99
CA ALA A 284 27.59 -2.34 11.91
C ALA A 284 26.11 -2.72 12.11
N LEU A 285 25.23 -1.75 12.23
CA LEU A 285 23.78 -1.97 12.32
C LEU A 285 23.24 -2.59 11.03
N ALA A 286 23.68 -2.12 9.86
CA ALA A 286 23.29 -2.67 8.57
C ALA A 286 23.74 -4.11 8.39
N ILE A 287 24.99 -4.43 8.74
CA ILE A 287 25.55 -5.80 8.71
C ILE A 287 24.76 -6.71 9.66
N ARG A 288 24.51 -6.28 10.90
CA ARG A 288 23.72 -7.03 11.86
C ARG A 288 22.32 -7.36 11.31
N THR A 289 21.67 -6.41 10.67
CA THR A 289 20.35 -6.60 10.05
C THR A 289 20.44 -7.55 8.86
N ALA A 290 21.45 -7.42 8.00
CA ALA A 290 21.68 -8.32 6.87
C ALA A 290 21.87 -9.78 7.34
N VAL A 291 22.68 -10.00 8.38
CA VAL A 291 22.86 -11.33 8.98
C VAL A 291 21.55 -11.87 9.57
N ARG A 292 20.80 -11.05 10.30
CA ARG A 292 19.53 -11.46 10.90
C ARG A 292 18.48 -11.89 9.86
N PHE A 293 18.45 -11.22 8.71
CA PHE A 293 17.46 -11.44 7.64
C PHE A 293 18.04 -12.12 6.41
N GLN A 294 19.21 -12.82 6.54
CA GLN A 294 19.84 -13.54 5.45
C GLN A 294 18.94 -14.58 4.76
N TRP A 295 17.92 -15.08 5.47
CA TRP A 295 16.94 -16.00 4.94
C TRP A 295 15.98 -15.36 3.90
N LYS A 296 15.94 -14.02 3.79
CA LYS A 296 15.07 -13.29 2.83
C LYS A 296 15.67 -13.23 1.41
N SER A 297 16.99 -13.40 1.26
CA SER A 297 17.66 -13.30 -0.03
C SER A 297 19.04 -13.94 0.02
N ASP A 298 19.44 -14.59 -1.08
CA ASP A 298 20.80 -15.10 -1.27
C ASP A 298 21.79 -14.01 -1.74
N ASN A 299 21.29 -12.80 -2.04
CA ASN A 299 22.09 -11.69 -2.55
C ASN A 299 22.58 -10.78 -1.41
N TRP A 300 23.80 -10.98 -0.93
CA TRP A 300 24.41 -10.22 0.15
C TRP A 300 24.45 -8.70 -0.08
N PRO A 301 24.83 -8.17 -1.25
CA PRO A 301 24.68 -6.73 -1.52
C PRO A 301 23.29 -6.20 -1.29
N THR A 302 22.24 -6.94 -1.69
CA THR A 302 20.85 -6.54 -1.44
C THR A 302 20.53 -6.56 0.05
N LEU A 303 20.98 -7.56 0.80
CA LEU A 303 20.80 -7.63 2.25
C LEU A 303 21.51 -6.49 3.00
N LEU A 304 22.70 -6.08 2.57
CA LEU A 304 23.39 -4.93 3.15
C LEU A 304 22.62 -3.62 2.89
N TRP A 305 22.13 -3.42 1.67
CA TRP A 305 21.26 -2.29 1.36
C TRP A 305 19.93 -2.33 2.13
N TYR A 306 19.35 -3.52 2.31
CA TYR A 306 18.18 -3.72 3.15
C TYR A 306 18.49 -3.38 4.63
N GLY A 307 19.64 -3.78 5.12
CA GLY A 307 20.12 -3.40 6.45
C GLY A 307 20.26 -1.90 6.60
N LEU A 308 20.86 -1.21 5.64
CA LEU A 308 20.97 0.24 5.63
C LEU A 308 19.58 0.91 5.59
N HIS A 309 18.71 0.45 4.68
CA HIS A 309 17.32 0.89 4.58
C HIS A 309 16.59 0.76 5.92
N SER A 310 16.66 -0.42 6.57
CA SER A 310 15.95 -0.70 7.83
C SER A 310 16.28 0.29 8.95
N HIS A 311 17.44 0.93 8.91
CA HIS A 311 17.85 1.94 9.90
C HIS A 311 17.60 3.37 9.42
N THR A 312 17.94 3.69 8.18
CA THR A 312 17.86 5.06 7.67
C THR A 312 16.45 5.54 7.33
N GLN A 313 15.52 4.62 7.01
CA GLN A 313 14.12 4.98 6.73
C GLN A 313 13.39 5.63 7.91
N HIS A 314 13.84 5.39 9.14
CA HIS A 314 13.25 6.04 10.32
C HIS A 314 13.36 7.56 10.28
N ILE A 315 14.36 8.12 9.59
CA ILE A 315 14.53 9.58 9.45
C ILE A 315 13.35 10.20 8.68
N PRO A 316 13.08 9.85 7.43
CA PRO A 316 11.92 10.39 6.73
C PRO A 316 10.57 9.98 7.37
N ILE A 317 10.47 8.79 7.99
CA ILE A 317 9.29 8.41 8.78
C ILE A 317 9.08 9.41 9.93
N SER A 318 10.11 9.76 10.69
CA SER A 318 10.00 10.73 11.79
C SER A 318 9.64 12.13 11.30
N ILE A 319 10.11 12.54 10.12
CA ILE A 319 9.71 13.80 9.49
C ILE A 319 8.20 13.78 9.20
N GLY A 320 7.67 12.67 8.68
CA GLY A 320 6.22 12.50 8.46
C GLY A 320 5.42 12.60 9.76
N GLN A 321 5.90 11.99 10.84
CA GLN A 321 5.27 12.10 12.16
C GLN A 321 5.26 13.55 12.67
N MET A 322 6.39 14.28 12.50
CA MET A 322 6.44 15.70 12.88
C MET A 322 5.51 16.56 12.02
N GLN A 323 5.34 16.24 10.73
CA GLN A 323 4.37 16.92 9.86
C GLN A 323 2.94 16.72 10.35
N PHE A 324 2.56 15.49 10.73
CA PHE A 324 1.25 15.23 11.34
C PHE A 324 1.03 16.11 12.58
N TRP A 325 1.96 16.15 13.51
CA TRP A 325 1.83 16.95 14.73
C TRP A 325 1.73 18.45 14.44
N ARG A 326 2.54 18.95 13.51
CA ARG A 326 2.47 20.35 13.06
C ARG A 326 1.09 20.68 12.49
N ASP A 327 0.55 19.81 11.62
CA ASP A 327 -0.75 20.02 10.98
C ASP A 327 -1.88 19.94 12.02
N GLN A 328 -1.78 19.00 12.96
CA GLN A 328 -2.71 18.87 14.09
C GLN A 328 -2.74 20.15 14.96
N TRP A 329 -1.59 20.74 15.28
CA TRP A 329 -1.52 21.96 16.08
C TRP A 329 -1.97 23.21 15.33
N SER A 330 -1.77 23.24 14.02
CA SER A 330 -2.17 24.39 13.18
C SER A 330 -3.62 24.29 12.67
N GLY A 331 -4.37 23.25 13.02
CA GLY A 331 -5.74 23.00 12.54
C GLY A 331 -5.83 22.78 11.03
N ARG A 332 -4.72 22.40 10.38
CA ARG A 332 -4.70 22.14 8.94
C ARG A 332 -5.20 20.74 8.65
N THR A 333 -5.96 20.60 7.58
CA THR A 333 -6.29 19.26 7.04
C THR A 333 -5.07 18.69 6.34
N SER A 334 -4.85 17.39 6.50
CA SER A 334 -3.74 16.68 5.83
C SER A 334 -3.88 16.79 4.31
N ALA A 335 -2.77 17.08 3.64
CA ALA A 335 -2.69 17.05 2.18
C ALA A 335 -2.12 15.72 1.70
N LEU A 336 -2.65 15.20 0.58
CA LEU A 336 -2.14 13.97 -0.03
C LEU A 336 -0.65 14.12 -0.37
N ILE A 337 0.19 13.20 0.14
CA ILE A 337 1.62 13.14 -0.18
C ILE A 337 1.81 12.18 -1.35
N GLU A 338 1.82 12.72 -2.57
CA GLU A 338 2.10 11.96 -3.79
C GLU A 338 3.59 11.56 -3.83
N TYR A 339 3.86 10.26 -4.06
CA TYR A 339 5.22 9.75 -4.23
C TYR A 339 5.45 9.12 -5.62
N LYS A 340 4.38 8.71 -6.33
CA LYS A 340 4.46 8.28 -7.73
C LYS A 340 4.71 9.50 -8.62
N ASP A 341 5.47 9.31 -9.68
CA ASP A 341 5.88 10.42 -10.55
C ASP A 341 4.70 10.95 -11.37
N THR A 342 4.43 12.24 -11.22
CA THR A 342 3.42 12.97 -12.03
C THR A 342 4.03 13.57 -13.31
N THR A 343 5.30 13.26 -13.62
CA THR A 343 5.99 13.82 -14.80
C THR A 343 5.44 13.32 -16.13
N LEU A 344 4.83 12.15 -16.18
CA LEU A 344 4.06 11.70 -17.36
C LEU A 344 2.98 12.72 -17.75
N ARG A 345 2.39 13.40 -16.78
CA ARG A 345 1.39 14.44 -17.02
C ARG A 345 1.93 15.66 -17.80
N ARG A 346 3.20 16.02 -17.61
CA ARG A 346 3.80 17.18 -18.31
C ARG A 346 4.30 16.84 -19.70
N ASP A 347 4.72 15.61 -19.93
CA ASP A 347 5.23 15.18 -21.23
C ASP A 347 4.07 14.84 -22.17
N ASP A 348 2.98 14.25 -21.67
CA ASP A 348 1.74 14.02 -22.43
C ASP A 348 0.99 15.33 -22.73
N GLU A 349 0.93 16.28 -21.77
CA GLU A 349 0.39 17.63 -22.01
C GLU A 349 1.23 18.41 -23.03
N ARG A 350 2.55 18.21 -23.07
CA ARG A 350 3.45 18.81 -24.07
C ARG A 350 3.32 18.14 -25.44
N GLN A 351 3.14 16.82 -25.49
CA GLN A 351 2.90 16.10 -26.74
C GLN A 351 1.51 16.38 -27.30
N ALA A 352 0.47 16.47 -26.48
CA ALA A 352 -0.87 16.87 -26.90
C ALA A 352 -0.92 18.33 -27.38
N ALA A 353 -0.15 19.24 -26.77
CA ALA A 353 -0.03 20.63 -27.18
C ALA A 353 0.86 20.81 -28.42
N ALA A 354 1.75 19.84 -28.71
CA ALA A 354 2.65 19.87 -29.85
C ALA A 354 2.09 19.18 -31.11
N SER A 355 0.94 18.50 -31.04
CA SER A 355 0.26 17.91 -32.21
C SER A 355 -0.44 19.02 -32.99
N PRO A 356 -0.03 19.34 -34.24
CA PRO A 356 -0.74 20.31 -35.04
C PRO A 356 -2.15 19.80 -35.33
N GLN A 357 -3.14 20.62 -35.05
CA GLN A 357 -4.48 20.41 -35.58
C GLN A 357 -4.34 20.36 -37.12
N LEU A 358 -4.37 19.16 -37.69
CA LEU A 358 -4.62 18.99 -39.10
C LEU A 358 -6.04 19.48 -39.36
N GLY A 359 -6.11 20.79 -39.70
CA GLY A 359 -7.29 21.47 -40.11
C GLY A 359 -7.84 20.84 -41.38
N ASN A 360 -9.15 20.84 -41.44
CA ASN A 360 -9.99 20.56 -42.61
C ASN A 360 -9.43 21.18 -43.90
N LEU A 361 -9.20 20.34 -44.89
CA LEU A 361 -9.37 20.66 -46.29
C LEU A 361 -10.17 19.52 -46.94
#